data_37170eb8f0959e42ece89564ef7279de
#
_entry.id   37170eb8f0959e42ece89564ef7279de
#
_cell.length_a   1.000
_cell.length_b   1.000
_cell.length_c   1.000
_cell.angle_alpha   90.00
_cell.angle_beta   90.00
_cell.angle_gamma   90.00
#
_symmetry.space_group_name_H-M   'P 1'
#
loop_
_entity.id
_entity.type
_entity.pdbx_description
1 polymer ?
#
loop_
_entity_poly.entity_id
_entity_poly.type
_entity_poly.pdbx_seq_one_letter_code
_entity_poly.pdbx_strand_id
1 'polypeptide(L)'
;MEKNKFTVFTKPWKNITLEELAELVKTMGFDGVEYPLRDGYQVQPSDGVKGIKRLADTLGTFGLAVGSIAGGIDVKFTHDNKVAGINEELFAGCGEAGVKIIRICQGLDKNIGFFENLEQIKRTYDAVVPYCEKYGVTVGVQMHCGACISTSAETYILLKDYNPSHIAAVWDSGHNGLTGTEPCFAIDTVWDMLCMVNFKAAYWKPAAGPEKDEAAWDSYWTTGTHALGSWREAVNHLKKRGYAGIVCMPAEYSDERNVEKYTKQDLAYIKSLFGGA
;
A
#
# COMPACT_ATOMS: atom_id res chain seq x y z
N MET A 1 14.71 5.84 -19.68
CA MET A 1 14.45 5.20 -18.37
C MET A 1 13.04 5.58 -17.97
N GLU A 2 12.21 4.61 -17.63
CA GLU A 2 10.89 4.91 -17.04
C GLU A 2 11.08 5.73 -15.78
N LYS A 3 10.25 6.76 -15.60
CA LYS A 3 10.28 7.62 -14.43
C LYS A 3 9.42 7.00 -13.31
N ASN A 4 9.86 7.13 -12.07
CA ASN A 4 9.02 6.84 -10.92
C ASN A 4 7.74 7.69 -10.97
N LYS A 5 6.60 7.09 -10.60
CA LYS A 5 5.32 7.77 -10.46
C LYS A 5 5.04 7.99 -8.97
N PHE A 6 4.91 9.25 -8.58
CA PHE A 6 4.59 9.62 -7.20
C PHE A 6 3.08 9.68 -7.02
N THR A 7 2.55 8.78 -6.21
CA THR A 7 1.11 8.73 -5.89
C THR A 7 0.86 9.02 -4.42
N VAL A 8 -0.36 9.39 -4.09
CA VAL A 8 -0.79 9.62 -2.71
C VAL A 8 -1.97 8.74 -2.36
N PHE A 9 -1.95 8.11 -1.18
CA PHE A 9 -3.10 7.40 -0.65
C PHE A 9 -4.14 8.38 -0.13
N THR A 10 -5.30 8.41 -0.75
CA THR A 10 -6.31 9.47 -0.57
C THR A 10 -7.25 9.26 0.62
N LYS A 11 -6.91 8.36 1.54
CA LYS A 11 -7.69 8.02 2.74
C LYS A 11 -8.15 9.24 3.57
N PRO A 12 -7.34 10.30 3.77
CA PRO A 12 -7.76 11.44 4.59
C PRO A 12 -8.89 12.28 3.97
N TRP A 13 -9.07 12.25 2.66
CA TRP A 13 -9.95 13.16 1.92
C TRP A 13 -11.27 12.52 1.45
N LYS A 14 -11.89 11.71 2.30
CA LYS A 14 -13.15 11.01 1.97
C LYS A 14 -14.38 11.93 1.83
N ASN A 15 -14.34 13.13 2.41
CA ASN A 15 -15.50 14.02 2.55
C ASN A 15 -15.59 15.11 1.46
N ILE A 16 -14.70 15.08 0.45
CA ILE A 16 -14.75 15.99 -0.70
C ILE A 16 -15.21 15.24 -1.94
N THR A 17 -15.62 15.94 -2.99
CA THR A 17 -16.00 15.31 -4.27
C THR A 17 -14.79 14.68 -4.96
N LEU A 18 -15.02 13.85 -5.97
CA LEU A 18 -13.94 13.24 -6.73
C LEU A 18 -13.14 14.28 -7.54
N GLU A 19 -13.81 15.30 -8.06
CA GLU A 19 -13.21 16.43 -8.78
C GLU A 19 -12.34 17.29 -7.85
N GLU A 20 -12.85 17.64 -6.66
CA GLU A 20 -12.07 18.35 -5.63
C GLU A 20 -10.85 17.54 -5.18
N LEU A 21 -10.99 16.22 -5.06
CA LEU A 21 -9.87 15.34 -4.76
C LEU A 21 -8.81 15.38 -5.86
N ALA A 22 -9.23 15.30 -7.12
CA ALA A 22 -8.32 15.35 -8.26
C ALA A 22 -7.57 16.68 -8.33
N GLU A 23 -8.27 17.80 -8.13
CA GLU A 23 -7.65 19.13 -8.08
C GLU A 23 -6.65 19.27 -6.94
N LEU A 24 -7.00 18.78 -5.74
CA LEU A 24 -6.12 18.78 -4.57
C LEU A 24 -4.84 17.99 -4.84
N VAL A 25 -4.96 16.76 -5.34
CA VAL A 25 -3.82 15.88 -5.64
C VAL A 25 -2.91 16.50 -6.70
N LYS A 26 -3.50 17.06 -7.76
CA LYS A 26 -2.76 17.76 -8.81
C LYS A 26 -2.01 19.00 -8.25
N THR A 27 -2.68 19.80 -7.44
CA THR A 27 -2.09 21.01 -6.81
C THR A 27 -0.96 20.67 -5.85
N MET A 28 -1.03 19.50 -5.17
CA MET A 28 0.08 19.00 -4.36
C MET A 28 1.27 18.55 -5.19
N GLY A 29 1.10 18.27 -6.49
CA GLY A 29 2.17 17.90 -7.42
C GLY A 29 2.41 16.39 -7.53
N PHE A 30 1.43 15.57 -7.23
CA PHE A 30 1.47 14.12 -7.47
C PHE A 30 1.15 13.76 -8.93
N ASP A 31 1.59 12.58 -9.35
CA ASP A 31 1.30 12.01 -10.68
C ASP A 31 0.00 11.18 -10.68
N GLY A 32 -0.54 10.89 -9.49
CA GLY A 32 -1.75 10.08 -9.35
C GLY A 32 -2.07 9.72 -7.90
N VAL A 33 -2.96 8.76 -7.75
CA VAL A 33 -3.45 8.33 -6.45
C VAL A 33 -3.25 6.83 -6.22
N GLU A 34 -3.16 6.44 -4.96
CA GLU A 34 -3.66 5.19 -4.45
C GLU A 34 -5.05 5.45 -3.87
N TYR A 35 -6.07 4.75 -4.37
CA TYR A 35 -7.44 5.03 -4.00
C TYR A 35 -8.00 3.99 -3.00
N PRO A 36 -8.56 4.42 -1.84
CA PRO A 36 -9.22 3.53 -0.90
C PRO A 36 -10.62 3.15 -1.40
N LEU A 37 -10.78 1.95 -1.98
CA LEU A 37 -12.09 1.43 -2.38
C LEU A 37 -12.80 0.85 -1.16
N ARG A 38 -13.60 1.69 -0.50
CA ARG A 38 -14.28 1.38 0.77
C ARG A 38 -15.61 2.12 0.85
N ASP A 39 -16.51 1.63 1.69
CA ASP A 39 -17.77 2.31 1.98
C ASP A 39 -17.54 3.72 2.55
N GLY A 40 -18.35 4.66 2.11
CA GLY A 40 -18.28 6.08 2.52
C GLY A 40 -17.22 6.92 1.81
N TYR A 41 -16.54 6.38 0.77
CA TYR A 41 -15.67 7.12 -0.14
C TYR A 41 -16.40 7.50 -1.44
N GLN A 42 -15.81 8.34 -2.28
CA GLN A 42 -16.38 8.84 -3.53
C GLN A 42 -16.73 7.72 -4.53
N VAL A 43 -15.96 6.64 -4.50
CA VAL A 43 -16.24 5.36 -5.20
C VAL A 43 -16.17 4.25 -4.17
N GLN A 44 -17.20 3.42 -4.14
CA GLN A 44 -17.37 2.35 -3.15
C GLN A 44 -17.34 0.98 -3.83
N PRO A 45 -17.12 -0.11 -3.09
CA PRO A 45 -17.17 -1.47 -3.65
C PRO A 45 -18.48 -1.78 -4.38
N SER A 46 -19.61 -1.27 -3.89
CA SER A 46 -20.93 -1.43 -4.50
C SER A 46 -21.12 -0.74 -5.85
N ASP A 47 -20.25 0.21 -6.20
CA ASP A 47 -20.26 0.87 -7.53
C ASP A 47 -19.68 -0.02 -8.63
N GLY A 48 -19.00 -1.12 -8.27
CA GLY A 48 -18.47 -2.13 -9.16
C GLY A 48 -17.55 -1.59 -10.24
N VAL A 49 -17.54 -2.23 -11.39
CA VAL A 49 -16.71 -1.85 -12.56
C VAL A 49 -16.92 -0.40 -12.97
N LYS A 50 -18.20 0.05 -13.00
CA LYS A 50 -18.53 1.43 -13.42
C LYS A 50 -17.94 2.49 -12.50
N GLY A 51 -17.91 2.22 -11.18
CA GLY A 51 -17.33 3.14 -10.21
C GLY A 51 -15.83 3.29 -10.40
N ILE A 52 -15.10 2.18 -10.56
CA ILE A 52 -13.64 2.19 -10.78
C ILE A 52 -13.31 2.89 -12.12
N LYS A 53 -14.10 2.65 -13.17
CA LYS A 53 -13.92 3.36 -14.43
C LYS A 53 -14.16 4.87 -14.28
N ARG A 54 -15.26 5.28 -13.62
CA ARG A 54 -15.53 6.69 -13.31
C ARG A 54 -14.37 7.36 -12.54
N LEU A 55 -13.79 6.66 -11.55
CA LEU A 55 -12.61 7.12 -10.83
C LEU A 55 -11.45 7.42 -11.77
N ALA A 56 -11.09 6.46 -12.63
CA ALA A 56 -9.97 6.61 -13.56
C ALA A 56 -10.24 7.70 -14.61
N ASP A 57 -11.43 7.76 -15.18
CA ASP A 57 -11.83 8.75 -16.17
C ASP A 57 -11.78 10.18 -15.56
N THR A 58 -12.34 10.38 -14.35
CA THR A 58 -12.31 11.68 -13.68
C THR A 58 -10.89 12.14 -13.39
N LEU A 59 -10.07 11.29 -12.76
CA LEU A 59 -8.66 11.61 -12.49
C LEU A 59 -7.88 11.87 -13.77
N GLY A 60 -8.16 11.13 -14.83
CA GLY A 60 -7.56 11.31 -16.16
C GLY A 60 -7.79 12.70 -16.76
N THR A 61 -8.96 13.35 -16.52
CA THR A 61 -9.22 14.73 -16.99
C THR A 61 -8.29 15.76 -16.34
N PHE A 62 -7.75 15.44 -15.16
CA PHE A 62 -6.74 16.26 -14.46
C PHE A 62 -5.30 15.84 -14.79
N GLY A 63 -5.09 14.84 -15.65
CA GLY A 63 -3.78 14.29 -15.97
C GLY A 63 -3.19 13.40 -14.87
N LEU A 64 -4.04 12.87 -13.99
CA LEU A 64 -3.66 11.99 -12.89
C LEU A 64 -3.97 10.52 -13.23
N ALA A 65 -3.15 9.61 -12.72
CA ALA A 65 -3.37 8.18 -12.84
C ALA A 65 -3.93 7.58 -11.54
N VAL A 66 -4.67 6.48 -11.64
CA VAL A 66 -4.90 5.58 -10.51
C VAL A 66 -3.73 4.59 -10.49
N GLY A 67 -2.75 4.82 -9.61
CA GLY A 67 -1.56 3.97 -9.51
C GLY A 67 -1.86 2.62 -8.87
N SER A 68 -2.72 2.63 -7.86
CA SER A 68 -3.20 1.42 -7.19
C SER A 68 -4.56 1.66 -6.53
N ILE A 69 -5.29 0.57 -6.27
CA ILE A 69 -6.48 0.56 -5.43
C ILE A 69 -6.17 -0.18 -4.14
N ALA A 70 -6.46 0.45 -3.00
CA ALA A 70 -6.44 -0.21 -1.70
C ALA A 70 -7.83 -0.74 -1.38
N GLY A 71 -8.03 -2.04 -1.51
CA GLY A 71 -9.33 -2.69 -1.35
C GLY A 71 -9.24 -4.13 -0.91
N GLY A 72 -10.37 -4.72 -0.52
CA GLY A 72 -10.48 -6.14 -0.19
C GLY A 72 -10.66 -7.01 -1.43
N ILE A 73 -9.93 -8.11 -1.49
CA ILE A 73 -10.10 -9.12 -2.55
C ILE A 73 -11.26 -10.08 -2.26
N ASP A 74 -11.83 -10.02 -1.05
CA ASP A 74 -13.04 -10.70 -0.56
C ASP A 74 -13.31 -12.09 -1.15
N VAL A 75 -12.51 -13.06 -0.73
CA VAL A 75 -12.72 -14.47 -1.06
C VAL A 75 -13.57 -15.12 0.02
N LYS A 76 -14.68 -15.71 -0.36
CA LYS A 76 -15.54 -16.52 0.51
C LYS A 76 -15.27 -18.00 0.31
N PHE A 77 -15.14 -18.74 1.40
CA PHE A 77 -14.96 -20.18 1.38
C PHE A 77 -16.19 -20.90 1.98
N THR A 78 -16.47 -22.09 1.48
CA THR A 78 -17.43 -23.03 2.10
C THR A 78 -16.81 -23.66 3.34
N HIS A 79 -17.62 -24.40 4.13
CA HIS A 79 -17.14 -25.12 5.31
C HIS A 79 -16.04 -26.17 4.97
N ASP A 80 -16.06 -26.73 3.77
CA ASP A 80 -15.05 -27.69 3.26
C ASP A 80 -13.91 -26.98 2.49
N ASN A 81 -13.69 -25.69 2.76
CA ASN A 81 -12.61 -24.85 2.21
C ASN A 81 -12.60 -24.70 0.67
N LYS A 82 -13.74 -24.90 -0.01
CA LYS A 82 -13.86 -24.58 -1.43
C LYS A 82 -14.26 -23.13 -1.60
N VAL A 83 -13.80 -22.50 -2.69
CA VAL A 83 -14.17 -21.13 -3.04
C VAL A 83 -15.67 -21.06 -3.30
N ALA A 84 -16.39 -20.25 -2.51
CA ALA A 84 -17.81 -20.00 -2.64
C ALA A 84 -18.13 -18.69 -3.39
N GLY A 85 -17.18 -17.78 -3.46
CA GLY A 85 -17.31 -16.51 -4.18
C GLY A 85 -16.08 -15.64 -4.07
N ILE A 86 -15.89 -14.79 -5.08
CA ILE A 86 -14.82 -13.80 -5.17
C ILE A 86 -15.44 -12.50 -5.66
N ASN A 87 -14.90 -11.37 -5.21
CA ASN A 87 -15.25 -10.06 -5.75
C ASN A 87 -14.58 -9.87 -7.13
N GLU A 88 -15.11 -10.53 -8.17
CA GLU A 88 -14.57 -10.44 -9.54
C GLU A 88 -14.68 -9.02 -10.11
N GLU A 89 -15.70 -8.24 -9.72
CA GLU A 89 -15.91 -6.87 -10.21
C GLU A 89 -14.74 -5.93 -9.89
N LEU A 90 -14.05 -6.17 -8.77
CA LEU A 90 -12.85 -5.41 -8.42
C LEU A 90 -11.73 -5.63 -9.46
N PHE A 91 -11.47 -6.89 -9.83
CA PHE A 91 -10.43 -7.23 -10.81
C PHE A 91 -10.81 -6.73 -12.21
N ALA A 92 -12.07 -6.96 -12.62
CA ALA A 92 -12.59 -6.51 -13.91
C ALA A 92 -12.51 -4.97 -14.01
N GLY A 93 -12.98 -4.25 -13.01
CA GLY A 93 -12.94 -2.79 -12.98
C GLY A 93 -11.52 -2.24 -13.02
N CYS A 94 -10.59 -2.83 -12.29
CA CYS A 94 -9.17 -2.47 -12.36
C CYS A 94 -8.60 -2.71 -13.77
N GLY A 95 -8.85 -3.89 -14.35
CA GLY A 95 -8.37 -4.23 -15.70
C GLY A 95 -8.91 -3.27 -16.77
N GLU A 96 -10.22 -2.98 -16.78
CA GLU A 96 -10.86 -2.05 -17.71
C GLU A 96 -10.39 -0.59 -17.55
N ALA A 97 -10.14 -0.17 -16.29
CA ALA A 97 -9.63 1.16 -15.98
C ALA A 97 -8.11 1.31 -16.15
N GLY A 98 -7.39 0.24 -16.49
CA GLY A 98 -5.94 0.23 -16.62
C GLY A 98 -5.17 0.29 -15.28
N VAL A 99 -5.85 0.05 -14.17
CA VAL A 99 -5.24 -0.02 -12.83
C VAL A 99 -4.55 -1.37 -12.67
N LYS A 100 -3.24 -1.37 -12.42
CA LYS A 100 -2.44 -2.60 -12.41
C LYS A 100 -2.28 -3.23 -11.05
N ILE A 101 -2.48 -2.49 -9.96
CA ILE A 101 -2.19 -2.97 -8.61
C ILE A 101 -3.43 -2.81 -7.71
N ILE A 102 -3.82 -3.93 -7.08
CA ILE A 102 -4.74 -3.94 -5.94
C ILE A 102 -3.89 -4.18 -4.70
N ARG A 103 -3.74 -3.15 -3.86
CA ARG A 103 -2.95 -3.27 -2.63
C ARG A 103 -3.83 -3.77 -1.48
N ILE A 104 -3.31 -4.77 -0.77
CA ILE A 104 -3.95 -5.35 0.40
C ILE A 104 -2.99 -5.43 1.59
N CYS A 105 -3.56 -5.49 2.80
CA CYS A 105 -2.86 -5.90 4.02
C CYS A 105 -3.49 -7.17 4.56
N GLN A 106 -2.70 -8.04 5.17
CA GLN A 106 -3.17 -9.30 5.73
C GLN A 106 -3.39 -9.19 7.23
N GLY A 107 -4.61 -9.49 7.66
CA GLY A 107 -4.93 -9.61 9.08
C GLY A 107 -4.17 -10.75 9.74
N LEU A 108 -4.15 -10.74 11.07
CA LEU A 108 -3.58 -11.78 11.91
C LEU A 108 -4.70 -12.39 12.77
N ASP A 109 -4.98 -13.67 12.59
CA ASP A 109 -5.76 -14.43 13.57
C ASP A 109 -4.83 -14.92 14.69
N LYS A 110 -4.98 -14.32 15.86
CA LYS A 110 -4.17 -14.62 17.04
C LYS A 110 -4.52 -15.96 17.71
N ASN A 111 -5.62 -16.60 17.30
CA ASN A 111 -6.05 -17.90 17.86
C ASN A 111 -5.36 -19.10 17.22
N ILE A 112 -4.66 -18.88 16.11
CA ILE A 112 -3.94 -19.93 15.37
C ILE A 112 -2.47 -19.57 15.21
N GLY A 113 -1.64 -20.57 14.87
CA GLY A 113 -0.22 -20.39 14.68
C GLY A 113 0.15 -19.58 13.44
N PHE A 114 1.38 -19.06 13.39
CA PHE A 114 1.88 -18.25 12.26
C PHE A 114 1.76 -19.00 10.93
N PHE A 115 2.25 -20.23 10.85
CA PHE A 115 2.20 -21.00 9.59
C PHE A 115 0.77 -21.34 9.17
N GLU A 116 -0.15 -21.55 10.11
CA GLU A 116 -1.56 -21.77 9.80
C GLU A 116 -2.21 -20.51 9.23
N ASN A 117 -1.87 -19.31 9.77
CA ASN A 117 -2.24 -18.04 9.16
C ASN A 117 -1.74 -17.96 7.71
N LEU A 118 -0.46 -18.29 7.46
CA LEU A 118 0.10 -18.27 6.10
C LEU A 118 -0.65 -19.20 5.14
N GLU A 119 -1.00 -20.41 5.58
CA GLU A 119 -1.74 -21.37 4.74
C GLU A 119 -3.17 -20.88 4.42
N GLN A 120 -3.83 -20.19 5.34
CA GLN A 120 -5.13 -19.56 5.07
C GLN A 120 -5.01 -18.41 4.06
N ILE A 121 -3.97 -17.58 4.20
CA ILE A 121 -3.67 -16.49 3.27
C ILE A 121 -3.35 -17.04 1.88
N LYS A 122 -2.52 -18.06 1.77
CA LYS A 122 -2.18 -18.71 0.49
C LYS A 122 -3.43 -19.23 -0.23
N ARG A 123 -4.35 -19.90 0.49
CA ARG A 123 -5.63 -20.32 -0.13
C ARG A 123 -6.40 -19.16 -0.75
N THR A 124 -6.39 -18.00 -0.09
CA THR A 124 -7.00 -16.79 -0.64
C THR A 124 -6.28 -16.33 -1.91
N TYR A 125 -4.96 -16.36 -1.93
CA TYR A 125 -4.18 -15.96 -3.11
C TYR A 125 -4.35 -16.95 -4.26
N ASP A 126 -4.29 -18.24 -4.01
CA ASP A 126 -4.54 -19.27 -5.01
C ASP A 126 -5.90 -19.10 -5.69
N ALA A 127 -6.92 -18.70 -4.91
CA ALA A 127 -8.25 -18.44 -5.45
C ALA A 127 -8.31 -17.20 -6.36
N VAL A 128 -7.47 -16.18 -6.14
CA VAL A 128 -7.50 -14.94 -6.94
C VAL A 128 -6.51 -14.91 -8.10
N VAL A 129 -5.49 -15.77 -8.11
CA VAL A 129 -4.51 -15.85 -9.22
C VAL A 129 -5.17 -15.93 -10.60
N PRO A 130 -6.22 -16.76 -10.86
CA PRO A 130 -6.87 -16.79 -12.16
C PRO A 130 -7.50 -15.46 -12.59
N TYR A 131 -7.96 -14.64 -11.63
CA TYR A 131 -8.52 -13.31 -11.91
C TYR A 131 -7.42 -12.29 -12.15
N CYS A 132 -6.29 -12.39 -11.44
CA CYS A 132 -5.10 -11.60 -11.73
C CYS A 132 -4.63 -11.81 -13.17
N GLU A 133 -4.55 -13.06 -13.61
CA GLU A 133 -4.19 -13.43 -14.98
C GLU A 133 -5.21 -12.92 -15.99
N LYS A 134 -6.51 -13.19 -15.76
CA LYS A 134 -7.60 -12.81 -16.66
C LYS A 134 -7.67 -11.32 -16.93
N TYR A 135 -7.46 -10.49 -15.91
CA TYR A 135 -7.63 -9.04 -15.97
C TYR A 135 -6.31 -8.25 -16.04
N GLY A 136 -5.18 -8.93 -15.99
CA GLY A 136 -3.86 -8.31 -16.04
C GLY A 136 -3.60 -7.38 -14.85
N VAL A 137 -4.00 -7.81 -13.65
CA VAL A 137 -3.91 -7.07 -12.38
C VAL A 137 -3.03 -7.84 -11.39
N THR A 138 -2.23 -7.15 -10.61
CA THR A 138 -1.39 -7.72 -9.56
C THR A 138 -1.97 -7.40 -8.18
N VAL A 139 -2.09 -8.39 -7.33
CA VAL A 139 -2.38 -8.18 -5.90
C VAL A 139 -1.06 -7.87 -5.19
N GLY A 140 -0.92 -6.63 -4.73
CA GLY A 140 0.23 -6.15 -3.97
C GLY A 140 0.03 -6.34 -2.47
N VAL A 141 0.82 -7.19 -1.86
CA VAL A 141 0.75 -7.53 -0.43
C VAL A 141 1.66 -6.61 0.36
N GLN A 142 1.07 -5.70 1.13
CA GLN A 142 1.83 -4.77 1.97
C GLN A 142 2.23 -5.42 3.28
N MET A 143 3.54 -5.37 3.59
CA MET A 143 4.03 -5.63 4.94
C MET A 143 3.49 -4.57 5.90
N HIS A 144 2.98 -4.98 7.06
CA HIS A 144 2.32 -4.08 7.99
C HIS A 144 2.60 -4.49 9.44
N CYS A 145 3.23 -3.62 10.22
CA CYS A 145 3.50 -3.86 11.64
C CYS A 145 2.20 -4.21 12.38
N GLY A 146 2.20 -5.31 13.10
CA GLY A 146 1.04 -5.83 13.81
C GLY A 146 0.07 -6.69 12.98
N ALA A 147 0.34 -6.87 11.67
CA ALA A 147 -0.36 -7.83 10.82
C ALA A 147 0.35 -9.20 10.81
N CYS A 148 -0.19 -10.16 10.06
CA CYS A 148 0.45 -11.48 9.90
C CYS A 148 1.82 -11.37 9.21
N ILE A 149 1.95 -10.42 8.28
CA ILE A 149 3.18 -10.14 7.55
C ILE A 149 3.69 -8.77 7.97
N SER A 150 4.70 -8.72 8.81
CA SER A 150 5.25 -7.51 9.38
C SER A 150 6.65 -7.14 8.83
N THR A 151 7.37 -8.10 8.27
CA THR A 151 8.74 -7.95 7.78
C THR A 151 8.89 -8.43 6.34
N SER A 152 9.98 -8.00 5.68
CA SER A 152 10.33 -8.51 4.34
C SER A 152 10.62 -10.00 4.32
N ALA A 153 11.17 -10.56 5.39
CA ALA A 153 11.43 -12.00 5.49
C ALA A 153 10.13 -12.81 5.52
N GLU A 154 9.14 -12.39 6.32
CA GLU A 154 7.81 -13.02 6.34
C GLU A 154 7.11 -12.86 4.98
N THR A 155 7.23 -11.68 4.36
CA THR A 155 6.71 -11.43 3.01
C THR A 155 7.33 -12.40 2.01
N TYR A 156 8.65 -12.59 2.04
CA TYR A 156 9.35 -13.53 1.17
C TYR A 156 8.86 -14.97 1.40
N ILE A 157 8.73 -15.40 2.65
CA ILE A 157 8.24 -16.75 2.99
C ILE A 157 6.84 -16.98 2.40
N LEU A 158 5.97 -15.98 2.46
CA LEU A 158 4.62 -16.09 1.91
C LEU A 158 4.60 -16.12 0.38
N LEU A 159 5.40 -15.26 -0.27
CA LEU A 159 5.23 -14.93 -1.68
C LEU A 159 6.20 -15.62 -2.63
N LYS A 160 7.28 -16.25 -2.15
CA LYS A 160 8.38 -16.80 -2.97
C LYS A 160 7.95 -17.79 -4.05
N ASP A 161 6.81 -18.44 -3.88
CA ASP A 161 6.30 -19.45 -4.81
C ASP A 161 5.25 -18.89 -5.81
N TYR A 162 4.91 -17.59 -5.70
CA TYR A 162 3.97 -16.93 -6.60
C TYR A 162 4.68 -16.21 -7.77
N ASN A 163 3.97 -16.13 -8.91
CA ASN A 163 4.40 -15.26 -10.00
C ASN A 163 4.18 -13.78 -9.58
N PRO A 164 5.21 -12.94 -9.58
CA PRO A 164 5.09 -11.54 -9.16
C PRO A 164 4.16 -10.68 -10.04
N SER A 165 3.80 -11.15 -11.24
CA SER A 165 2.77 -10.49 -12.05
C SER A 165 1.35 -10.71 -11.52
N HIS A 166 1.16 -11.67 -10.61
CA HIS A 166 -0.15 -11.97 -10.01
C HIS A 166 -0.19 -11.58 -8.54
N ILE A 167 0.76 -12.07 -7.74
CA ILE A 167 0.86 -11.77 -6.31
C ILE A 167 2.28 -11.25 -6.03
N ALA A 168 2.38 -10.03 -5.54
CA ALA A 168 3.64 -9.31 -5.40
C ALA A 168 3.76 -8.60 -4.05
N ALA A 169 4.96 -8.14 -3.72
CA ALA A 169 5.24 -7.43 -2.48
C ALA A 169 5.06 -5.91 -2.65
N VAL A 170 4.53 -5.29 -1.60
CA VAL A 170 4.58 -3.84 -1.39
C VAL A 170 5.46 -3.57 -0.18
N TRP A 171 6.63 -2.99 -0.41
CA TRP A 171 7.50 -2.57 0.69
C TRP A 171 7.02 -1.25 1.29
N ASP A 172 6.97 -1.14 2.62
CA ASP A 172 6.53 0.05 3.34
C ASP A 172 7.58 0.51 4.32
N SER A 173 8.12 1.71 4.12
CA SER A 173 9.23 2.25 4.92
C SER A 173 8.87 2.47 6.38
N GLY A 174 7.63 2.89 6.68
CA GLY A 174 7.19 3.17 8.05
C GLY A 174 7.02 1.89 8.86
N HIS A 175 6.36 0.89 8.28
CA HIS A 175 6.20 -0.41 8.93
C HIS A 175 7.54 -1.14 9.05
N ASN A 176 8.39 -1.05 8.04
CA ASN A 176 9.77 -1.58 8.10
C ASN A 176 10.58 -0.94 9.23
N GLY A 177 10.49 0.39 9.40
CA GLY A 177 11.17 1.10 10.49
C GLY A 177 10.68 0.66 11.87
N LEU A 178 9.36 0.49 12.05
CA LEU A 178 8.76 0.03 13.31
C LEU A 178 9.18 -1.41 13.68
N THR A 179 9.48 -2.26 12.71
CA THR A 179 10.00 -3.62 12.96
C THR A 179 11.52 -3.68 13.10
N GLY A 180 12.22 -2.56 12.88
CA GLY A 180 13.67 -2.44 13.09
C GLY A 180 14.53 -3.12 12.02
N THR A 181 13.97 -3.47 10.86
CA THR A 181 14.75 -4.06 9.78
C THR A 181 15.50 -2.96 9.01
N GLU A 182 16.76 -3.20 8.68
CA GLU A 182 17.57 -2.29 7.87
C GLU A 182 16.96 -2.18 6.45
N PRO A 183 16.74 -0.94 5.93
CA PRO A 183 15.93 -0.76 4.72
C PRO A 183 16.52 -1.39 3.45
N CYS A 184 17.84 -1.33 3.25
CA CYS A 184 18.46 -1.91 2.07
C CYS A 184 18.35 -3.43 2.06
N PHE A 185 18.56 -4.06 3.22
CA PHE A 185 18.40 -5.49 3.40
C PHE A 185 16.95 -5.93 3.19
N ALA A 186 16.00 -5.16 3.73
CA ALA A 186 14.58 -5.43 3.58
C ALA A 186 14.13 -5.36 2.11
N ILE A 187 14.57 -4.33 1.38
CA ILE A 187 14.28 -4.15 -0.05
C ILE A 187 14.89 -5.29 -0.88
N ASP A 188 16.14 -5.66 -0.61
CA ASP A 188 16.80 -6.77 -1.31
C ASP A 188 16.06 -8.10 -1.12
N THR A 189 15.54 -8.35 0.08
CA THR A 189 14.80 -9.59 0.39
C THR A 189 13.57 -9.78 -0.49
N VAL A 190 12.88 -8.70 -0.87
CA VAL A 190 11.65 -8.76 -1.67
C VAL A 190 11.82 -8.23 -3.09
N TRP A 191 13.03 -7.92 -3.53
CA TRP A 191 13.30 -7.22 -4.78
C TRP A 191 12.63 -7.84 -6.01
N ASP A 192 12.79 -9.14 -6.19
CA ASP A 192 12.30 -9.85 -7.38
C ASP A 192 10.76 -9.99 -7.41
N MET A 193 10.10 -9.66 -6.32
CA MET A 193 8.64 -9.67 -6.21
C MET A 193 8.04 -8.28 -5.90
N LEU A 194 8.84 -7.21 -5.96
CA LEU A 194 8.42 -5.87 -5.57
C LEU A 194 7.58 -5.20 -6.67
N CYS A 195 6.31 -4.87 -6.40
CA CYS A 195 5.45 -4.17 -7.36
C CYS A 195 5.32 -2.66 -7.10
N MET A 196 5.41 -2.22 -5.85
CA MET A 196 5.41 -0.81 -5.48
C MET A 196 6.05 -0.58 -4.12
N VAL A 197 6.37 0.67 -3.81
CA VAL A 197 6.89 1.08 -2.50
C VAL A 197 6.01 2.16 -1.87
N ASN A 198 5.77 2.03 -0.56
CA ASN A 198 5.13 3.05 0.26
C ASN A 198 6.19 3.78 1.09
N PHE A 199 6.21 5.10 1.01
CA PHE A 199 7.04 5.94 1.86
C PHE A 199 6.20 6.62 2.94
N LYS A 200 6.26 6.07 4.12
CA LYS A 200 5.58 6.45 5.34
C LYS A 200 6.60 6.51 6.47
N ALA A 201 6.39 7.32 7.46
CA ALA A 201 7.35 7.52 8.54
C ALA A 201 6.71 7.32 9.90
N ALA A 202 7.37 6.60 10.78
CA ALA A 202 6.91 6.37 12.13
C ALA A 202 8.05 6.16 13.11
N TYR A 203 7.73 6.33 14.40
CA TYR A 203 8.56 5.90 15.52
C TYR A 203 7.68 5.39 16.68
N TRP A 204 8.29 4.63 17.59
CA TRP A 204 7.64 4.20 18.82
C TRP A 204 7.66 5.32 19.86
N LYS A 205 6.50 5.71 20.34
CA LYS A 205 6.31 6.70 21.40
C LYS A 205 5.83 5.99 22.67
N PRO A 206 6.40 6.29 23.86
CA PRO A 206 5.84 5.80 25.10
C PRO A 206 4.38 6.23 25.27
N ALA A 207 3.50 5.26 25.51
CA ALA A 207 2.07 5.49 25.78
C ALA A 207 1.79 5.73 27.26
N ALA A 208 2.73 5.33 28.13
CA ALA A 208 2.66 5.53 29.57
C ALA A 208 4.05 5.92 30.12
N GLY A 209 4.07 6.66 31.23
CA GLY A 209 5.30 7.01 31.94
C GLY A 209 5.78 5.85 32.83
N PRO A 210 6.94 6.05 33.47
CA PRO A 210 7.60 5.03 34.31
C PRO A 210 6.79 4.67 35.60
N GLU A 211 5.71 5.38 35.85
CA GLU A 211 4.77 5.11 36.96
C GLU A 211 3.84 3.91 36.71
N LYS A 212 3.85 3.34 35.49
CA LYS A 212 3.07 2.14 35.15
C LYS A 212 3.89 0.89 35.41
N ASP A 213 3.19 -0.18 35.80
CA ASP A 213 3.82 -1.49 36.06
C ASP A 213 4.45 -2.11 34.82
N GLU A 214 3.86 -1.83 33.64
CA GLU A 214 4.37 -2.28 32.36
C GLU A 214 4.47 -1.13 31.36
N ALA A 215 5.54 -1.14 30.56
CA ALA A 215 5.72 -0.18 29.47
C ALA A 215 4.71 -0.44 28.36
N ALA A 216 4.09 0.64 27.90
CA ALA A 216 3.21 0.62 26.73
C ALA A 216 3.74 1.57 25.65
N TRP A 217 3.56 1.20 24.38
CA TRP A 217 4.11 1.92 23.25
C TRP A 217 3.03 2.10 22.19
N ASP A 218 2.95 3.33 21.65
CA ASP A 218 2.12 3.68 20.49
C ASP A 218 3.00 3.97 19.28
N SER A 219 2.56 3.61 18.09
CA SER A 219 3.17 4.10 16.86
C SER A 219 2.78 5.57 16.66
N TYR A 220 3.78 6.43 16.45
CA TYR A 220 3.56 7.83 16.09
C TYR A 220 3.96 8.05 14.62
N TRP A 221 2.97 8.41 13.79
CA TRP A 221 3.14 8.67 12.37
C TRP A 221 3.58 10.11 12.15
N THR A 222 4.68 10.30 11.43
CA THR A 222 5.37 11.58 11.30
C THR A 222 5.85 11.82 9.86
N THR A 223 6.68 12.87 9.66
CA THR A 223 7.29 13.17 8.36
C THR A 223 8.54 12.33 8.11
N GLY A 224 8.88 12.13 6.85
CA GLY A 224 9.97 11.26 6.41
C GLY A 224 11.35 11.61 6.95
N THR A 225 11.56 12.86 7.39
CA THR A 225 12.80 13.30 8.03
C THR A 225 12.95 12.84 9.48
N HIS A 226 11.88 12.31 10.09
CA HIS A 226 11.83 11.88 11.50
C HIS A 226 11.47 10.39 11.64
N ALA A 227 11.61 9.60 10.59
CA ALA A 227 11.35 8.17 10.58
C ALA A 227 12.43 7.38 11.35
N LEU A 228 12.04 6.26 11.95
CA LEU A 228 13.01 5.26 12.44
C LEU A 228 13.82 4.66 11.28
N GLY A 229 13.17 4.36 10.15
CA GLY A 229 13.86 3.91 8.94
C GLY A 229 14.26 5.09 8.04
N SER A 230 15.51 5.12 7.59
CA SER A 230 16.05 6.18 6.75
C SER A 230 15.46 6.13 5.33
N TRP A 231 14.65 7.12 4.95
CA TRP A 231 14.19 7.27 3.57
C TRP A 231 15.34 7.49 2.58
N ARG A 232 16.39 8.19 3.01
CA ARG A 232 17.57 8.46 2.18
C ARG A 232 18.30 7.17 1.82
N GLU A 233 18.51 6.29 2.76
CA GLU A 233 19.17 4.99 2.53
C GLU A 233 18.31 4.11 1.63
N ALA A 234 17.02 4.00 1.92
CA ALA A 234 16.07 3.26 1.09
C ALA A 234 16.06 3.77 -0.36
N VAL A 235 15.93 5.09 -0.57
CA VAL A 235 15.91 5.69 -1.91
C VAL A 235 17.22 5.48 -2.64
N ASN A 236 18.36 5.68 -1.97
CA ASN A 236 19.67 5.44 -2.58
C ASN A 236 19.80 3.99 -3.03
N HIS A 237 19.31 3.05 -2.23
CA HIS A 237 19.32 1.63 -2.58
C HIS A 237 18.38 1.32 -3.76
N LEU A 238 17.14 1.82 -3.73
CA LEU A 238 16.20 1.70 -4.85
C LEU A 238 16.79 2.24 -6.17
N LYS A 239 17.44 3.42 -6.12
CA LYS A 239 18.13 4.00 -7.28
C LYS A 239 19.27 3.11 -7.78
N LYS A 240 20.09 2.60 -6.86
CA LYS A 240 21.20 1.68 -7.19
C LYS A 240 20.70 0.41 -7.88
N ARG A 241 19.53 -0.09 -7.46
CA ARG A 241 18.87 -1.27 -8.04
C ARG A 241 18.10 -0.94 -9.34
N GLY A 242 17.97 0.34 -9.70
CA GLY A 242 17.25 0.76 -10.91
C GLY A 242 15.73 0.75 -10.77
N TYR A 243 15.20 0.97 -9.57
CA TYR A 243 13.76 1.02 -9.34
C TYR A 243 13.08 2.08 -10.21
N ALA A 244 12.09 1.66 -10.99
CA ALA A 244 11.24 2.50 -11.83
C ALA A 244 9.79 2.03 -11.67
N GLY A 245 9.09 2.55 -10.67
CA GLY A 245 7.76 2.08 -10.31
C GLY A 245 6.96 3.13 -9.53
N ILE A 246 5.91 2.67 -8.87
CA ILE A 246 5.05 3.52 -8.04
C ILE A 246 5.73 3.77 -6.70
N VAL A 247 5.84 5.06 -6.34
CA VAL A 247 6.27 5.55 -5.04
C VAL A 247 5.05 6.21 -4.39
N CYS A 248 4.39 5.50 -3.49
CA CYS A 248 3.17 5.98 -2.83
C CYS A 248 3.48 6.65 -1.49
N MET A 249 2.81 7.77 -1.25
CA MET A 249 2.83 8.49 0.02
C MET A 249 1.50 8.23 0.74
N PRO A 250 1.45 7.48 1.85
CA PRO A 250 0.19 7.14 2.50
C PRO A 250 -0.59 8.32 3.11
N ALA A 251 0.01 9.50 3.28
CA ALA A 251 -0.60 10.69 3.86
C ALA A 251 -1.25 10.44 5.24
N GLU A 252 -0.68 9.53 6.01
CA GLU A 252 -1.13 9.16 7.34
C GLU A 252 -0.18 9.76 8.38
N TYR A 253 -0.66 10.72 9.16
CA TYR A 253 0.09 11.42 10.21
C TYR A 253 -0.71 11.42 11.51
N SER A 254 -0.03 11.27 12.65
CA SER A 254 -0.66 11.38 13.97
C SER A 254 -1.18 12.79 14.26
N ASP A 255 -0.57 13.81 13.67
CA ASP A 255 -1.13 15.18 13.66
C ASP A 255 -2.04 15.36 12.44
N GLU A 256 -3.27 14.93 12.55
CA GLU A 256 -4.28 14.96 11.48
C GLU A 256 -4.62 16.36 10.99
N ARG A 257 -4.35 17.41 11.78
CA ARG A 257 -4.62 18.81 11.39
C ARG A 257 -3.67 19.33 10.33
N ASN A 258 -2.51 18.70 10.17
CA ASN A 258 -1.45 19.13 9.27
C ASN A 258 -1.20 18.16 8.09
N VAL A 259 -2.15 17.27 7.79
CA VAL A 259 -1.99 16.23 6.75
C VAL A 259 -1.52 16.81 5.42
N GLU A 260 -2.19 17.80 4.87
CA GLU A 260 -1.81 18.39 3.58
C GLU A 260 -0.42 19.02 3.60
N LYS A 261 -0.11 19.75 4.68
CA LYS A 261 1.20 20.39 4.86
C LYS A 261 2.31 19.34 4.86
N TYR A 262 2.14 18.29 5.67
CA TYR A 262 3.15 17.24 5.79
C TYR A 262 3.24 16.40 4.52
N THR A 263 2.13 16.13 3.84
CA THR A 263 2.13 15.42 2.56
C THR A 263 2.91 16.19 1.49
N LYS A 264 2.73 17.51 1.38
CA LYS A 264 3.51 18.36 0.47
C LYS A 264 5.00 18.39 0.83
N GLN A 265 5.31 18.49 2.12
CA GLN A 265 6.68 18.48 2.63
C GLN A 265 7.38 17.16 2.32
N ASP A 266 6.73 16.03 2.57
CA ASP A 266 7.26 14.70 2.33
C ASP A 266 7.39 14.40 0.83
N LEU A 267 6.44 14.88 -0.01
CA LEU A 267 6.58 14.78 -1.46
C LEU A 267 7.81 15.54 -1.97
N ALA A 268 8.03 16.76 -1.49
CA ALA A 268 9.21 17.52 -1.86
C ALA A 268 10.51 16.81 -1.41
N TYR A 269 10.51 16.26 -0.21
CA TYR A 269 11.66 15.53 0.33
C TYR A 269 11.95 14.27 -0.47
N ILE A 270 10.95 13.41 -0.71
CA ILE A 270 11.17 12.15 -1.45
C ILE A 270 11.61 12.43 -2.91
N LYS A 271 11.01 13.41 -3.58
CA LYS A 271 11.41 13.82 -4.93
C LYS A 271 12.86 14.31 -4.96
N SER A 272 13.31 15.07 -3.96
CA SER A 272 14.71 15.52 -3.87
C SER A 272 15.68 14.33 -3.72
N LEU A 273 15.30 13.28 -3.00
CA LEU A 273 16.12 12.08 -2.84
C LEU A 273 16.23 11.27 -4.15
N PHE A 274 15.16 11.17 -4.93
CA PHE A 274 15.20 10.52 -6.26
C PHE A 274 15.91 11.37 -7.32
N GLY A 275 16.25 12.63 -7.04
CA GLY A 275 16.97 13.51 -7.96
C GLY A 275 16.05 14.31 -8.88
N GLY A 276 14.79 14.50 -8.49
CA GLY A 276 13.86 15.46 -9.10
C GLY A 276 13.95 16.80 -8.38
N ALA A 277 14.18 17.87 -9.13
CA ALA A 277 13.99 19.23 -8.65
C ALA A 277 12.52 19.61 -8.79
#